data_3aacb5fa39ea917d1adc12c6c7bc3524
#
_entry.id   3aacb5fa39ea917d1adc12c6c7bc3524
#
_cell.length_a   1.000
_cell.length_b   1.000
_cell.length_c   1.000
_cell.angle_alpha   90.00
_cell.angle_beta   90.00
_cell.angle_gamma   90.00
#
_symmetry.space_group_name_H-M   'P 1'
#
loop_
_entity.id
_entity.type
_entity.pdbx_description
1 polymer ?
#
loop_
_entity_poly.entity_id
_entity_poly.type
_entity_poly.pdbx_seq_one_letter_code
_entity_poly.pdbx_strand_id
1 'polypeptide(L)'
;MKKSRRNFIKNTGIVVGITVMPFENIFVITKPAKEDNPVIGHGEYKYKVDKSWGIQDPSQFPVNDCHEMVMDKKKRLFMTTTHPKNNILIYNQSGKILDAWGTDYPGAHGLTLIEQGGEEFLFITDPETHKVCKTTLKGEKLLEFSKPKEVAAYKEDTQFKPTETAIAPNGDIYIADGYGLDYIMQYDAKGNFIRYFGGKGTEAHQFDCCHGITIDSREGKPPTLLITSRSANEFKRFTMDGNYLETISLPGCYICRPVLKNNMLYFAVIVTKDWGKYDGMLAVLNTKNE
;
A
#
# COMPACT_ATOMS: atom_id res chain seq x y z
N MET A 1 18.88 -25.00 30.92
CA MET A 1 18.34 -26.30 30.44
C MET A 1 17.67 -26.08 29.09
N LYS A 2 18.25 -26.63 28.02
CA LYS A 2 17.74 -26.53 26.64
C LYS A 2 16.54 -27.46 26.51
N LYS A 3 15.32 -26.95 26.29
CA LYS A 3 14.16 -27.78 25.89
C LYS A 3 14.25 -28.09 24.40
N SER A 4 14.42 -29.38 24.11
CA SER A 4 14.56 -29.94 22.77
C SER A 4 13.30 -29.83 21.95
N ARG A 5 13.44 -29.51 20.65
CA ARG A 5 12.41 -29.47 19.59
C ARG A 5 11.64 -30.79 19.37
N ARG A 6 11.91 -31.83 20.16
CA ARG A 6 11.35 -33.16 20.01
C ARG A 6 9.98 -33.38 20.63
N ASN A 7 9.45 -32.44 21.43
CA ASN A 7 8.19 -32.61 22.14
C ASN A 7 6.94 -32.04 21.41
N PHE A 8 7.11 -31.44 20.24
CA PHE A 8 5.98 -30.87 19.48
C PHE A 8 5.24 -31.92 18.60
N ILE A 9 5.86 -33.08 18.36
CA ILE A 9 5.35 -34.10 17.39
C ILE A 9 4.56 -35.23 18.11
N LYS A 10 4.38 -35.19 19.43
CA LYS A 10 3.80 -36.33 20.16
C LYS A 10 2.30 -36.28 20.43
N ASN A 11 1.57 -35.25 20.00
CA ASN A 11 0.12 -35.13 20.30
C ASN A 11 -0.81 -35.21 19.10
N THR A 12 -0.40 -35.80 17.98
CA THR A 12 -1.31 -36.15 16.89
C THR A 12 -1.26 -37.65 16.64
N GLY A 13 -1.75 -38.41 17.59
CA GLY A 13 -1.96 -39.84 17.46
C GLY A 13 -3.26 -40.11 16.71
N ILE A 14 -3.20 -40.32 15.39
CA ILE A 14 -4.29 -40.97 14.65
C ILE A 14 -3.95 -42.42 14.62
N VAL A 15 -4.71 -43.25 15.35
CA VAL A 15 -4.65 -44.70 15.23
C VAL A 15 -5.35 -45.09 13.92
N VAL A 16 -4.57 -45.50 12.93
CA VAL A 16 -5.10 -46.13 11.71
C VAL A 16 -5.04 -47.63 11.94
N GLY A 17 -6.19 -48.24 12.18
CA GLY A 17 -6.37 -49.66 12.11
C GLY A 17 -6.28 -50.14 10.65
N ILE A 18 -5.23 -50.91 10.31
CA ILE A 18 -5.11 -51.50 8.99
C ILE A 18 -5.84 -52.81 9.00
N THR A 19 -7.04 -52.86 8.42
CA THR A 19 -7.68 -54.09 7.95
C THR A 19 -7.31 -54.28 6.46
N VAL A 20 -6.61 -55.34 6.17
CA VAL A 20 -6.25 -55.74 4.78
C VAL A 20 -7.50 -56.30 4.10
N MET A 21 -8.06 -55.58 3.13
CA MET A 21 -9.01 -56.08 2.16
C MET A 21 -8.49 -55.87 0.73
N PRO A 22 -8.88 -56.73 -0.23
CA PRO A 22 -8.27 -56.70 -1.58
C PRO A 22 -8.66 -55.47 -2.38
N PHE A 23 -7.75 -55.07 -3.24
CA PHE A 23 -7.79 -53.92 -4.11
C PHE A 23 -9.08 -53.80 -4.93
N GLU A 24 -9.91 -52.83 -4.62
CA GLU A 24 -10.76 -52.13 -5.57
C GLU A 24 -10.76 -50.63 -5.18
N ASN A 25 -10.59 -49.77 -6.15
CA ASN A 25 -10.37 -48.35 -6.11
C ASN A 25 -11.12 -47.60 -5.01
N ILE A 26 -10.47 -47.32 -3.89
CA ILE A 26 -10.98 -46.35 -2.90
C ILE A 26 -10.50 -44.95 -3.28
N PHE A 27 -11.33 -44.22 -3.99
CA PHE A 27 -11.19 -42.77 -4.06
C PHE A 27 -11.50 -42.17 -2.66
N VAL A 28 -10.45 -41.94 -1.86
CA VAL A 28 -10.59 -41.15 -0.66
C VAL A 28 -10.81 -39.69 -1.10
N ILE A 29 -12.06 -39.28 -1.22
CA ILE A 29 -12.41 -37.87 -1.31
C ILE A 29 -12.14 -37.30 0.09
N THR A 30 -10.91 -36.85 0.32
CA THR A 30 -10.62 -35.95 1.44
C THR A 30 -11.38 -34.66 1.16
N LYS A 31 -12.50 -34.41 1.90
CA LYS A 31 -13.04 -33.05 1.96
C LYS A 31 -11.87 -32.16 2.34
N PRO A 32 -11.59 -31.06 1.58
CA PRO A 32 -10.59 -30.11 2.00
C PRO A 32 -10.98 -29.66 3.41
N ALA A 33 -10.03 -29.70 4.34
CA ALA A 33 -10.23 -29.15 5.67
C ALA A 33 -10.75 -27.72 5.48
N LYS A 34 -11.87 -27.39 6.14
CA LYS A 34 -12.44 -26.05 6.11
C LYS A 34 -11.32 -25.12 6.59
N GLU A 35 -10.73 -24.34 5.71
CA GLU A 35 -9.72 -23.36 6.12
C GLU A 35 -10.38 -22.40 7.09
N ASP A 36 -9.98 -22.45 8.35
CA ASP A 36 -10.43 -21.50 9.36
C ASP A 36 -9.83 -20.13 9.00
N ASN A 37 -10.68 -19.26 8.44
CA ASN A 37 -10.33 -17.88 8.21
C ASN A 37 -10.17 -17.18 9.56
N PRO A 38 -8.97 -16.80 9.98
CA PRO A 38 -8.75 -16.23 11.30
C PRO A 38 -9.44 -14.87 11.43
N VAL A 39 -9.93 -14.59 12.64
CA VAL A 39 -10.39 -13.26 13.02
C VAL A 39 -9.22 -12.55 13.70
N ILE A 40 -8.85 -11.38 13.19
CA ILE A 40 -7.81 -10.51 13.73
C ILE A 40 -8.44 -9.23 14.30
N GLY A 41 -7.68 -8.50 15.14
CA GLY A 41 -8.12 -7.25 15.74
C GLY A 41 -8.74 -7.43 17.13
N HIS A 42 -9.15 -6.32 17.73
CA HIS A 42 -9.72 -6.26 19.07
C HIS A 42 -10.86 -5.25 19.17
N GLY A 43 -11.61 -5.26 20.28
CA GLY A 43 -12.74 -4.36 20.50
C GLY A 43 -13.78 -4.43 19.38
N GLU A 44 -14.11 -3.29 18.83
CA GLU A 44 -15.03 -3.13 17.69
C GLU A 44 -14.36 -3.35 16.34
N TYR A 45 -13.02 -3.34 16.30
CA TYR A 45 -12.21 -3.48 15.07
C TYR A 45 -11.78 -4.94 14.90
N LYS A 46 -12.74 -5.80 14.55
CA LYS A 46 -12.51 -7.22 14.26
C LYS A 46 -12.73 -7.50 12.79
N TYR A 47 -11.76 -8.17 12.17
CA TYR A 47 -11.76 -8.48 10.75
C TYR A 47 -11.54 -9.96 10.53
N LYS A 48 -12.36 -10.57 9.69
CA LYS A 48 -12.16 -11.93 9.22
C LYS A 48 -11.21 -11.90 8.03
N VAL A 49 -10.11 -12.64 8.11
CA VAL A 49 -9.18 -12.78 7.00
C VAL A 49 -9.71 -13.84 6.04
N ASP A 50 -9.99 -13.46 4.80
CA ASP A 50 -10.31 -14.41 3.73
C ASP A 50 -9.03 -14.78 2.96
N LYS A 51 -8.49 -15.95 3.30
CA LYS A 51 -7.25 -16.46 2.65
C LYS A 51 -7.48 -16.97 1.24
N SER A 52 -8.73 -17.15 0.84
CA SER A 52 -9.10 -17.62 -0.50
C SER A 52 -9.37 -16.47 -1.49
N TRP A 53 -9.44 -15.24 -0.99
CA TRP A 53 -9.69 -14.07 -1.84
C TRP A 53 -8.44 -13.72 -2.67
N GLY A 54 -8.66 -13.43 -3.95
CA GLY A 54 -7.59 -12.94 -4.84
C GLY A 54 -6.59 -14.01 -5.29
N ILE A 55 -6.89 -15.29 -5.08
CA ILE A 55 -6.05 -16.38 -5.62
C ILE A 55 -6.14 -16.38 -7.14
N GLN A 56 -5.00 -16.27 -7.79
CA GLN A 56 -4.86 -16.30 -9.24
C GLN A 56 -3.99 -17.48 -9.69
N ASP A 57 -4.14 -17.86 -10.95
CA ASP A 57 -3.21 -18.78 -11.60
C ASP A 57 -1.89 -18.05 -11.92
N PRO A 58 -0.77 -18.39 -11.25
CA PRO A 58 0.50 -17.70 -11.45
C PRO A 58 1.11 -17.92 -12.84
N SER A 59 0.65 -18.89 -13.60
CA SER A 59 1.08 -19.06 -14.99
C SER A 59 0.46 -18.03 -15.94
N GLN A 60 -0.75 -17.56 -15.61
CA GLN A 60 -1.48 -16.55 -16.39
C GLN A 60 -1.25 -15.13 -15.84
N PHE A 61 -1.36 -14.98 -14.52
CA PHE A 61 -1.29 -13.71 -13.82
C PHE A 61 -0.24 -13.77 -12.69
N PRO A 62 1.05 -13.87 -13.04
CA PRO A 62 2.11 -13.86 -12.05
C PRO A 62 2.20 -12.49 -11.36
N VAL A 63 2.57 -12.51 -10.09
CA VAL A 63 2.77 -11.30 -9.27
C VAL A 63 4.11 -11.36 -8.56
N ASN A 64 4.70 -10.17 -8.34
CA ASN A 64 5.79 -9.90 -7.41
C ASN A 64 5.40 -8.66 -6.63
N ASP A 65 5.91 -8.50 -5.41
CA ASP A 65 5.83 -7.28 -4.61
C ASP A 65 4.53 -6.48 -4.84
N CYS A 66 3.40 -7.10 -4.51
CA CYS A 66 2.10 -6.42 -4.56
C CYS A 66 2.07 -5.32 -3.50
N HIS A 67 1.84 -4.08 -3.91
CA HIS A 67 2.08 -2.96 -3.02
C HIS A 67 0.81 -2.23 -2.59
N GLU A 68 -0.05 -1.86 -3.51
CA GLU A 68 -1.23 -1.06 -3.20
C GLU A 68 -2.46 -1.47 -3.99
N MET A 69 -3.64 -1.16 -3.42
CA MET A 69 -4.94 -1.41 -4.03
C MET A 69 -5.84 -0.18 -3.97
N VAL A 70 -6.61 0.03 -5.04
CA VAL A 70 -7.69 1.01 -5.08
C VAL A 70 -8.95 0.40 -5.67
N MET A 71 -10.12 0.95 -5.33
CA MET A 71 -11.40 0.46 -5.82
C MET A 71 -12.13 1.53 -6.63
N ASP A 72 -12.49 1.23 -7.88
CA ASP A 72 -13.24 2.13 -8.75
C ASP A 72 -14.74 2.20 -8.42
N LYS A 73 -15.46 3.11 -9.08
CA LYS A 73 -16.93 3.26 -8.94
C LYS A 73 -17.71 2.00 -9.34
N LYS A 74 -17.15 1.17 -10.21
CA LYS A 74 -17.73 -0.11 -10.63
C LYS A 74 -17.42 -1.25 -9.66
N LYS A 75 -16.80 -0.93 -8.51
CA LYS A 75 -16.40 -1.90 -7.48
C LYS A 75 -15.37 -2.92 -7.95
N ARG A 76 -14.54 -2.55 -8.93
CA ARG A 76 -13.36 -3.33 -9.31
C ARG A 76 -12.18 -2.86 -8.46
N LEU A 77 -11.32 -3.80 -8.08
CA LEU A 77 -10.09 -3.50 -7.34
C LEU A 77 -8.90 -3.56 -8.29
N PHE A 78 -8.12 -2.50 -8.30
CA PHE A 78 -6.88 -2.39 -9.05
C PHE A 78 -5.72 -2.59 -8.08
N MET A 79 -4.78 -3.45 -8.38
CA MET A 79 -3.63 -3.77 -7.55
C MET A 79 -2.33 -3.61 -8.32
N THR A 80 -1.35 -2.94 -7.73
CA THR A 80 0.01 -2.85 -8.29
C THR A 80 0.81 -4.12 -8.00
N THR A 81 1.66 -4.51 -8.95
CA THR A 81 2.69 -5.54 -8.78
C THR A 81 3.91 -5.21 -9.64
N THR A 82 5.10 -5.58 -9.17
CA THR A 82 6.37 -5.35 -9.89
C THR A 82 6.68 -6.42 -10.93
N HIS A 83 5.76 -7.36 -11.17
CA HIS A 83 6.00 -8.43 -12.13
C HIS A 83 6.04 -7.91 -13.58
N PRO A 84 7.08 -8.24 -14.40
CA PRO A 84 7.28 -7.64 -15.73
C PRO A 84 6.22 -8.01 -16.77
N LYS A 85 5.40 -9.03 -16.51
CA LYS A 85 4.32 -9.44 -17.41
C LYS A 85 3.05 -8.58 -17.26
N ASN A 86 2.80 -8.06 -16.07
CA ASN A 86 1.63 -7.23 -15.75
C ASN A 86 1.90 -6.44 -14.47
N ASN A 87 1.73 -5.12 -14.52
CA ASN A 87 1.95 -4.26 -13.37
C ASN A 87 0.66 -3.89 -12.63
N ILE A 88 -0.48 -4.01 -13.29
CA ILE A 88 -1.80 -3.76 -12.71
C ILE A 88 -2.69 -4.99 -12.95
N LEU A 89 -3.22 -5.55 -11.87
CA LEU A 89 -4.25 -6.57 -11.89
C LEU A 89 -5.59 -5.95 -11.48
N ILE A 90 -6.66 -6.39 -12.13
CA ILE A 90 -8.01 -5.89 -11.89
C ILE A 90 -8.89 -7.05 -11.42
N TYR A 91 -9.42 -6.93 -10.20
CA TYR A 91 -10.29 -7.93 -9.58
C TYR A 91 -11.73 -7.42 -9.46
N ASN A 92 -12.68 -8.34 -9.45
CA ASN A 92 -14.00 -8.06 -8.90
C ASN A 92 -14.00 -8.21 -7.37
N GLN A 93 -15.12 -7.88 -6.72
CA GLN A 93 -15.24 -7.97 -5.26
C GLN A 93 -15.11 -9.40 -4.70
N SER A 94 -15.35 -10.44 -5.53
CA SER A 94 -15.17 -11.83 -5.09
C SER A 94 -13.73 -12.33 -5.23
N GLY A 95 -12.79 -11.48 -5.65
CA GLY A 95 -11.38 -11.84 -5.83
C GLY A 95 -11.06 -12.53 -7.15
N LYS A 96 -12.01 -12.58 -8.12
CA LYS A 96 -11.74 -13.09 -9.47
C LYS A 96 -11.05 -12.01 -10.30
N ILE A 97 -9.95 -12.35 -10.97
CA ILE A 97 -9.29 -11.48 -11.94
C ILE A 97 -10.23 -11.26 -13.15
N LEU A 98 -10.37 -10.01 -13.52
CA LEU A 98 -11.13 -9.55 -14.67
C LEU A 98 -10.22 -9.20 -15.84
N ASP A 99 -9.06 -8.59 -15.53
CA ASP A 99 -8.10 -8.09 -16.52
C ASP A 99 -6.74 -7.83 -15.85
N ALA A 100 -5.69 -7.68 -16.66
CA ALA A 100 -4.36 -7.25 -16.23
C ALA A 100 -3.66 -6.49 -17.36
N TRP A 101 -2.84 -5.48 -17.01
CA TRP A 101 -2.10 -4.70 -17.98
C TRP A 101 -0.83 -4.08 -17.38
N GLY A 102 -0.01 -3.49 -18.24
CA GLY A 102 1.21 -2.74 -17.90
C GLY A 102 2.45 -3.63 -17.84
N THR A 103 3.52 -3.14 -18.46
CA THR A 103 4.86 -3.75 -18.47
C THR A 103 5.94 -2.71 -18.24
N ASP A 104 5.54 -1.43 -18.10
CA ASP A 104 6.44 -0.26 -18.08
C ASP A 104 6.74 0.23 -16.65
N TYR A 105 6.24 -0.49 -15.63
CA TYR A 105 6.35 -0.10 -14.22
C TYR A 105 7.04 -1.20 -13.40
N PRO A 106 8.34 -1.49 -13.64
CA PRO A 106 9.05 -2.57 -12.93
C PRO A 106 9.15 -2.36 -11.42
N GLY A 107 9.02 -1.13 -10.95
CA GLY A 107 8.96 -0.76 -9.55
C GLY A 107 7.59 -0.27 -9.11
N ALA A 108 6.48 -0.68 -9.77
CA ALA A 108 5.13 -0.22 -9.45
C ALA A 108 4.85 -0.25 -7.94
N HIS A 109 4.65 0.94 -7.34
CA HIS A 109 4.59 1.11 -5.90
C HIS A 109 3.27 1.75 -5.44
N GLY A 110 3.18 3.07 -5.38
CA GLY A 110 1.95 3.76 -5.01
C GLY A 110 0.90 3.73 -6.11
N LEU A 111 -0.35 3.66 -5.71
CA LEU A 111 -1.51 3.66 -6.60
C LEU A 111 -2.60 4.58 -6.05
N THR A 112 -2.86 5.69 -6.72
CA THR A 112 -3.93 6.61 -6.35
C THR A 112 -5.00 6.65 -7.42
N LEU A 113 -6.26 6.44 -7.03
CA LEU A 113 -7.41 6.58 -7.91
C LEU A 113 -8.05 7.95 -7.68
N ILE A 114 -8.35 8.65 -8.76
CA ILE A 114 -9.08 9.93 -8.72
C ILE A 114 -10.25 9.93 -9.69
N GLU A 115 -11.22 10.78 -9.40
CA GLU A 115 -12.26 11.16 -10.34
C GLU A 115 -12.04 12.59 -10.82
N GLN A 116 -12.09 12.82 -12.12
CA GLN A 116 -11.98 14.14 -12.72
C GLN A 116 -12.88 14.23 -13.96
N GLY A 117 -13.78 15.19 -13.96
CA GLY A 117 -14.71 15.36 -15.10
C GLY A 117 -15.66 14.20 -15.33
N GLY A 118 -15.97 13.41 -14.30
CA GLY A 118 -16.83 12.22 -14.38
C GLY A 118 -16.12 10.93 -14.78
N GLU A 119 -14.84 11.00 -15.13
CA GLU A 119 -13.98 9.87 -15.46
C GLU A 119 -13.02 9.55 -14.32
N GLU A 120 -12.56 8.30 -14.26
CA GLU A 120 -11.61 7.83 -13.24
C GLU A 120 -10.23 7.59 -13.87
N PHE A 121 -9.18 7.98 -13.12
CA PHE A 121 -7.78 7.89 -13.53
C PHE A 121 -6.95 7.29 -12.41
N LEU A 122 -5.83 6.66 -12.79
CA LEU A 122 -4.83 6.16 -11.87
C LEU A 122 -3.58 7.04 -11.90
N PHE A 123 -2.99 7.26 -10.73
CA PHE A 123 -1.60 7.68 -10.59
C PHE A 123 -0.80 6.49 -10.11
N ILE A 124 0.28 6.18 -10.80
CA ILE A 124 1.19 5.07 -10.51
C ILE A 124 2.56 5.68 -10.23
N THR A 125 3.13 5.41 -9.07
CA THR A 125 4.52 5.76 -8.77
C THR A 125 5.42 4.57 -9.06
N ASP A 126 6.60 4.84 -9.59
CA ASP A 126 7.61 3.83 -9.87
C ASP A 126 9.00 4.35 -9.49
N PRO A 127 9.54 3.94 -8.32
CA PRO A 127 10.86 4.35 -7.86
C PRO A 127 12.01 3.74 -8.67
N GLU A 128 11.79 2.66 -9.45
CA GLU A 128 12.83 2.04 -10.29
C GLU A 128 12.99 2.78 -11.62
N THR A 129 11.90 3.25 -12.22
CA THR A 129 11.94 4.10 -13.42
C THR A 129 12.06 5.58 -13.09
N HIS A 130 12.01 5.95 -11.80
CA HIS A 130 12.10 7.34 -11.33
C HIS A 130 10.97 8.23 -11.88
N LYS A 131 9.74 7.69 -11.91
CA LYS A 131 8.60 8.34 -12.56
C LYS A 131 7.31 8.22 -11.76
N VAL A 132 6.41 9.16 -12.04
CA VAL A 132 5.00 9.07 -11.68
C VAL A 132 4.19 9.25 -12.96
N CYS A 133 3.25 8.35 -13.21
CA CYS A 133 2.39 8.40 -14.39
C CYS A 133 0.93 8.55 -14.01
N LYS A 134 0.21 9.49 -14.65
CA LYS A 134 -1.26 9.49 -14.68
C LYS A 134 -1.72 8.69 -15.88
N THR A 135 -2.63 7.73 -15.66
CA THR A 135 -3.18 6.88 -16.72
C THR A 135 -4.71 6.82 -16.69
N THR A 136 -5.31 6.42 -17.81
CA THR A 136 -6.68 5.90 -17.79
C THR A 136 -6.72 4.57 -17.01
N LEU A 137 -7.93 4.07 -16.66
CA LEU A 137 -8.08 2.74 -16.05
C LEU A 137 -7.65 1.59 -16.96
N LYS A 138 -7.35 1.86 -18.23
CA LYS A 138 -6.86 0.89 -19.22
C LYS A 138 -5.36 1.00 -19.49
N GLY A 139 -4.66 1.89 -18.78
CA GLY A 139 -3.20 2.05 -18.89
C GLY A 139 -2.73 3.05 -19.96
N GLU A 140 -3.62 3.79 -20.61
CA GLU A 140 -3.21 4.88 -21.50
C GLU A 140 -2.59 6.01 -20.70
N LYS A 141 -1.34 6.36 -20.99
CA LYS A 141 -0.59 7.40 -20.27
C LYS A 141 -1.04 8.80 -20.69
N LEU A 142 -1.38 9.64 -19.73
CA LEU A 142 -1.86 11.01 -19.92
C LEU A 142 -0.87 12.06 -19.45
N LEU A 143 -0.20 11.84 -18.32
CA LEU A 143 0.86 12.70 -17.79
C LEU A 143 2.00 11.83 -17.26
N GLU A 144 3.20 12.38 -17.28
CA GLU A 144 4.38 11.76 -16.68
C GLU A 144 5.18 12.82 -15.92
N PHE A 145 5.58 12.50 -14.69
CA PHE A 145 6.47 13.30 -13.86
C PHE A 145 7.78 12.55 -13.68
N SER A 146 8.87 13.26 -13.75
CA SER A 146 10.22 12.78 -13.45
C SER A 146 10.88 13.73 -12.46
N LYS A 147 12.17 13.57 -12.22
CA LYS A 147 12.96 14.46 -11.37
C LYS A 147 12.65 15.94 -11.67
N PRO A 148 12.15 16.70 -10.69
CA PRO A 148 11.86 18.11 -10.91
C PRO A 148 13.16 18.92 -11.01
N LYS A 149 13.32 19.68 -12.09
CA LYS A 149 14.48 20.56 -12.30
C LYS A 149 14.49 21.79 -11.36
N GLU A 150 13.36 22.12 -10.82
CA GLU A 150 13.17 23.21 -9.86
C GLU A 150 13.76 22.90 -8.49
N VAL A 151 14.02 21.63 -8.18
CA VAL A 151 14.59 21.18 -6.90
C VAL A 151 16.10 20.93 -7.07
N ALA A 152 16.90 21.94 -6.79
CA ALA A 152 18.35 21.90 -7.00
C ALA A 152 19.10 20.83 -6.16
N ALA A 153 18.44 20.22 -5.17
CA ALA A 153 19.01 19.14 -4.39
C ALA A 153 19.23 17.86 -5.22
N TYR A 154 18.38 17.58 -6.21
CA TYR A 154 18.56 16.44 -7.11
C TYR A 154 19.70 16.68 -8.09
N LYS A 155 20.78 15.93 -8.00
CA LYS A 155 21.92 15.98 -8.94
C LYS A 155 21.73 14.99 -10.08
N GLU A 156 21.23 13.79 -9.77
CA GLU A 156 21.03 12.70 -10.71
C GLU A 156 19.55 12.30 -10.75
N ASP A 157 19.09 11.81 -11.90
CA ASP A 157 17.70 11.36 -12.06
C ASP A 157 17.37 10.19 -11.13
N THR A 158 18.34 9.33 -10.85
CA THR A 158 18.23 8.16 -9.96
C THR A 158 17.99 8.52 -8.49
N GLN A 159 18.11 9.78 -8.11
CA GLN A 159 17.80 10.26 -6.76
C GLN A 159 16.31 10.52 -6.56
N PHE A 160 15.51 10.64 -7.63
CA PHE A 160 14.07 10.75 -7.55
C PHE A 160 13.46 9.35 -7.52
N LYS A 161 12.92 8.96 -6.38
CA LYS A 161 12.33 7.64 -6.13
C LYS A 161 10.95 7.77 -5.49
N PRO A 162 9.94 8.18 -6.28
CA PRO A 162 8.62 8.51 -5.78
C PRO A 162 7.92 7.26 -5.23
N THR A 163 7.33 7.41 -4.04
CA THR A 163 6.64 6.32 -3.36
C THR A 163 5.13 6.42 -3.42
N GLU A 164 4.59 7.66 -3.39
CA GLU A 164 3.14 7.84 -3.31
C GLU A 164 2.69 9.18 -3.86
N THR A 165 1.39 9.27 -4.18
CA THR A 165 0.72 10.51 -4.59
C THR A 165 -0.52 10.80 -3.75
N ALA A 166 -0.86 12.09 -3.62
CA ALA A 166 -2.17 12.54 -3.14
C ALA A 166 -2.68 13.64 -4.05
N ILE A 167 -3.98 13.61 -4.34
CA ILE A 167 -4.60 14.59 -5.24
C ILE A 167 -5.61 15.41 -4.45
N ALA A 168 -5.40 16.72 -4.43
CA ALA A 168 -6.25 17.65 -3.70
C ALA A 168 -7.61 17.88 -4.40
N PRO A 169 -8.63 18.37 -3.68
CA PRO A 169 -9.94 18.67 -4.28
C PRO A 169 -9.90 19.69 -5.42
N ASN A 170 -8.91 20.58 -5.45
CA ASN A 170 -8.68 21.55 -6.54
C ASN A 170 -7.93 20.94 -7.73
N GLY A 171 -7.52 19.67 -7.62
CA GLY A 171 -6.76 18.93 -8.63
C GLY A 171 -5.26 19.01 -8.49
N ASP A 172 -4.71 19.72 -7.51
CA ASP A 172 -3.27 19.75 -7.27
C ASP A 172 -2.75 18.37 -6.92
N ILE A 173 -1.58 18.07 -7.44
CA ILE A 173 -0.92 16.77 -7.36
C ILE A 173 0.26 16.88 -6.40
N TYR A 174 0.25 16.06 -5.34
CA TYR A 174 1.38 15.95 -4.41
C TYR A 174 2.09 14.62 -4.66
N ILE A 175 3.41 14.65 -4.79
CA ILE A 175 4.27 13.48 -4.99
C ILE A 175 5.23 13.40 -3.81
N ALA A 176 5.22 12.27 -3.12
CA ALA A 176 6.18 11.97 -2.06
C ALA A 176 7.36 11.18 -2.62
N ASP A 177 8.59 11.68 -2.42
CA ASP A 177 9.85 11.07 -2.86
C ASP A 177 10.50 10.26 -1.73
N GLY A 178 9.75 9.31 -1.15
CA GLY A 178 10.10 8.65 0.10
C GLY A 178 11.28 7.68 0.04
N TYR A 179 11.69 7.22 -1.13
CA TYR A 179 12.90 6.43 -1.32
C TYR A 179 14.03 7.24 -1.98
N GLY A 180 13.81 8.53 -2.23
CA GLY A 180 14.78 9.46 -2.75
C GLY A 180 15.32 10.40 -1.69
N LEU A 181 15.04 11.70 -1.83
CA LEU A 181 15.53 12.76 -0.96
C LEU A 181 14.49 13.25 0.06
N ASP A 182 13.37 12.55 0.22
CA ASP A 182 12.30 12.87 1.17
C ASP A 182 11.60 14.22 0.94
N TYR A 183 11.60 14.74 -0.27
CA TYR A 183 10.82 15.91 -0.62
C TYR A 183 9.39 15.56 -1.01
N ILE A 184 8.48 16.48 -0.73
CA ILE A 184 7.11 16.50 -1.27
C ILE A 184 7.07 17.56 -2.35
N MET A 185 6.72 17.18 -3.58
CA MET A 185 6.52 18.10 -4.70
C MET A 185 5.03 18.36 -4.89
N GLN A 186 4.67 19.62 -5.15
CA GLN A 186 3.32 20.02 -5.53
C GLN A 186 3.30 20.51 -6.97
N TYR A 187 2.34 20.00 -7.73
CA TYR A 187 2.05 20.41 -9.10
C TYR A 187 0.58 20.82 -9.20
N ASP A 188 0.25 21.68 -10.16
CA ASP A 188 -1.15 21.95 -10.48
C ASP A 188 -1.80 20.76 -11.22
N ALA A 189 -3.12 20.86 -11.46
CA ALA A 189 -3.89 19.82 -12.15
C ALA A 189 -3.43 19.54 -13.60
N LYS A 190 -2.63 20.44 -14.19
CA LYS A 190 -2.05 20.31 -15.54
C LYS A 190 -0.62 19.74 -15.51
N GLY A 191 -0.06 19.53 -14.32
CA GLY A 191 1.30 19.05 -14.13
C GLY A 191 2.38 20.14 -14.11
N ASN A 192 2.01 21.41 -13.97
CA ASN A 192 3.00 22.50 -13.79
C ASN A 192 3.48 22.50 -12.34
N PHE A 193 4.80 22.59 -12.16
CA PHE A 193 5.41 22.64 -10.83
C PHE A 193 4.98 23.90 -10.07
N ILE A 194 4.63 23.76 -8.79
CA ILE A 194 4.26 24.87 -7.91
C ILE A 194 5.32 25.10 -6.86
N ARG A 195 5.66 24.05 -6.08
CA ARG A 195 6.62 24.13 -4.98
C ARG A 195 7.10 22.77 -4.52
N TYR A 196 8.06 22.76 -3.61
CA TYR A 196 8.45 21.59 -2.84
C TYR A 196 8.70 21.97 -1.38
N PHE A 197 8.64 20.98 -0.49
CA PHE A 197 8.92 21.14 0.94
C PHE A 197 9.39 19.82 1.55
N GLY A 198 9.74 19.82 2.85
CA GLY A 198 10.25 18.65 3.55
C GLY A 198 11.73 18.44 3.30
N GLY A 199 12.08 17.28 2.78
CA GLY A 199 13.45 16.82 2.59
C GLY A 199 13.91 15.95 3.76
N LYS A 200 15.01 15.20 3.55
CA LYS A 200 15.56 14.29 4.54
C LYS A 200 16.16 15.04 5.73
N GLY A 201 15.80 14.65 6.95
CA GLY A 201 16.37 15.22 8.18
C GLY A 201 15.56 14.94 9.43
N THR A 202 15.92 15.61 10.52
CA THR A 202 15.34 15.41 11.85
C THR A 202 14.53 16.61 12.36
N GLU A 203 14.49 17.70 11.60
CA GLU A 203 13.69 18.86 11.95
C GLU A 203 12.18 18.56 11.83
N ALA A 204 11.35 19.32 12.53
CA ALA A 204 9.91 19.09 12.58
C ALA A 204 9.27 19.00 11.18
N HIS A 205 9.74 19.81 10.24
CA HIS A 205 9.23 19.85 8.86
C HIS A 205 9.92 18.87 7.89
N GLN A 206 10.94 18.12 8.35
CA GLN A 206 11.70 17.15 7.56
C GLN A 206 11.20 15.72 7.80
N PHE A 207 11.63 14.78 6.97
CA PHE A 207 11.20 13.39 7.02
C PHE A 207 12.40 12.43 7.11
N ASP A 208 12.10 11.23 7.60
CA ASP A 208 12.92 10.04 7.39
C ASP A 208 12.01 8.98 6.75
N CYS A 209 12.12 8.85 5.42
CA CYS A 209 11.27 8.08 4.53
C CYS A 209 9.82 8.60 4.47
N CYS A 210 9.56 9.66 3.69
CA CYS A 210 8.20 10.19 3.44
C CYS A 210 7.39 9.24 2.53
N HIS A 211 7.12 8.03 3.04
CA HIS A 211 6.65 6.89 2.26
C HIS A 211 5.23 7.02 1.74
N GLY A 212 4.31 7.55 2.52
CA GLY A 212 2.90 7.69 2.19
C GLY A 212 2.41 9.11 2.37
N ILE A 213 1.45 9.52 1.56
CA ILE A 213 0.79 10.82 1.65
C ILE A 213 -0.70 10.66 1.39
N THR A 214 -1.53 11.35 2.17
CA THR A 214 -2.98 11.42 1.96
C THR A 214 -3.53 12.80 2.30
N ILE A 215 -4.68 13.14 1.72
CA ILE A 215 -5.43 14.35 2.09
C ILE A 215 -6.33 13.99 3.28
N ASP A 216 -6.11 14.63 4.41
CA ASP A 216 -6.94 14.46 5.59
C ASP A 216 -7.98 15.60 5.68
N SER A 217 -9.25 15.24 5.48
CA SER A 217 -10.41 16.14 5.55
C SER A 217 -11.42 15.66 6.60
N ARG A 218 -10.98 14.90 7.60
CA ARG A 218 -11.87 14.38 8.67
C ARG A 218 -12.60 15.50 9.37
N GLU A 219 -13.83 15.22 9.82
CA GLU A 219 -14.71 16.12 10.55
C GLU A 219 -15.08 17.40 9.77
N GLY A 220 -14.98 17.40 8.43
CA GLY A 220 -15.30 18.57 7.61
C GLY A 220 -14.36 19.76 7.81
N LYS A 221 -13.21 19.55 8.44
CA LYS A 221 -12.15 20.56 8.58
C LYS A 221 -11.53 20.89 7.22
N PRO A 222 -10.90 22.07 7.07
CA PRO A 222 -10.09 22.33 5.89
C PRO A 222 -9.08 21.21 5.65
N PRO A 223 -8.89 20.77 4.39
CA PRO A 223 -8.01 19.66 4.09
C PRO A 223 -6.56 19.99 4.48
N THR A 224 -5.86 18.96 4.96
CA THR A 224 -4.43 18.99 5.26
C THR A 224 -3.75 17.81 4.62
N LEU A 225 -2.44 17.88 4.44
CA LEU A 225 -1.62 16.73 4.06
C LEU A 225 -1.25 15.96 5.32
N LEU A 226 -1.50 14.66 5.32
CA LEU A 226 -0.98 13.74 6.33
C LEU A 226 0.06 12.85 5.66
N ILE A 227 1.32 12.98 6.09
CA ILE A 227 2.48 12.40 5.44
C ILE A 227 3.17 11.45 6.41
N THR A 228 3.46 10.25 5.95
CA THR A 228 4.19 9.24 6.72
C THR A 228 5.68 9.59 6.77
N SER A 229 6.28 9.65 7.95
CA SER A 229 7.72 9.58 8.16
C SER A 229 8.03 8.20 8.72
N ARG A 230 8.18 7.19 7.82
CA ARG A 230 8.15 5.77 8.18
C ARG A 230 9.24 5.39 9.16
N SER A 231 10.49 5.76 8.88
CA SER A 231 11.64 5.39 9.72
C SER A 231 11.63 6.12 11.05
N ALA A 232 11.01 7.30 11.12
CA ALA A 232 10.79 8.04 12.35
C ALA A 232 9.57 7.55 13.16
N ASN A 233 8.78 6.61 12.62
CA ASN A 233 7.58 6.06 13.25
C ASN A 233 6.53 7.14 13.59
N GLU A 234 6.21 7.98 12.64
CA GLU A 234 5.30 9.11 12.85
C GLU A 234 4.56 9.52 11.59
N PHE A 235 3.40 10.14 11.75
CA PHE A 235 2.81 10.99 10.74
C PHE A 235 3.16 12.45 11.00
N LYS A 236 3.35 13.21 9.95
CA LYS A 236 3.49 14.66 9.98
C LYS A 236 2.35 15.31 9.21
N ARG A 237 1.75 16.32 9.84
CA ARG A 237 0.65 17.10 9.24
C ARG A 237 1.17 18.41 8.69
N PHE A 238 0.73 18.75 7.48
CA PHE A 238 1.05 20.00 6.81
C PHE A 238 -0.21 20.67 6.27
N THR A 239 -0.16 21.99 6.12
CA THR A 239 -1.16 22.67 5.29
C THR A 239 -1.01 22.23 3.84
N MET A 240 -2.03 22.52 3.01
CA MET A 240 -1.94 22.29 1.57
C MET A 240 -0.82 23.11 0.90
N ASP A 241 -0.36 24.18 1.55
CA ASP A 241 0.77 25.00 1.08
C ASP A 241 2.14 24.53 1.58
N GLY A 242 2.21 23.39 2.27
CA GLY A 242 3.46 22.79 2.73
C GLY A 242 4.01 23.37 4.03
N ASN A 243 3.21 24.10 4.83
CA ASN A 243 3.62 24.56 6.16
C ASN A 243 3.36 23.44 7.19
N TYR A 244 4.37 23.11 7.99
CA TYR A 244 4.27 22.12 9.06
C TYR A 244 3.26 22.55 10.14
N LEU A 245 2.46 21.62 10.64
CA LEU A 245 1.45 21.83 11.67
C LEU A 245 1.72 21.02 12.94
N GLU A 246 1.87 19.70 12.80
CA GLU A 246 2.07 18.78 13.95
C GLU A 246 2.73 17.46 13.56
N THR A 247 3.24 16.75 14.56
CA THR A 247 3.70 15.37 14.48
C THR A 247 2.80 14.48 15.34
N ILE A 248 2.36 13.35 14.78
CA ILE A 248 1.64 12.27 15.46
C ILE A 248 2.60 11.11 15.60
N SER A 249 3.14 10.92 16.81
CA SER A 249 4.14 9.90 17.10
C SER A 249 3.49 8.53 17.31
N LEU A 250 4.06 7.49 16.67
CA LEU A 250 3.62 6.10 16.73
C LEU A 250 4.82 5.18 17.00
N PRO A 251 5.43 5.25 18.20
CA PRO A 251 6.70 4.60 18.48
C PRO A 251 6.69 3.10 18.21
N GLY A 252 7.66 2.63 17.43
CA GLY A 252 7.82 1.23 17.05
C GLY A 252 6.91 0.79 15.90
N CYS A 253 6.20 1.70 15.22
CA CYS A 253 5.36 1.40 14.09
C CYS A 253 5.97 1.91 12.79
N TYR A 254 6.43 1.01 11.92
CA TYR A 254 6.89 1.37 10.58
C TYR A 254 5.68 1.43 9.65
N ILE A 255 5.08 2.62 9.60
CA ILE A 255 3.77 2.88 9.02
C ILE A 255 3.81 3.07 7.51
N CYS A 256 2.75 2.62 6.84
CA CYS A 256 2.48 2.87 5.43
C CYS A 256 1.50 4.03 5.23
N ARG A 257 1.06 4.24 3.99
CA ARG A 257 0.06 5.25 3.63
C ARG A 257 -1.22 5.08 4.45
N PRO A 258 -1.76 6.14 5.07
CA PRO A 258 -3.07 6.08 5.68
C PRO A 258 -4.19 6.26 4.65
N VAL A 259 -5.28 5.53 4.84
CA VAL A 259 -6.51 5.63 4.05
C VAL A 259 -7.63 6.13 4.94
N LEU A 260 -8.36 7.16 4.48
CA LEU A 260 -9.51 7.70 5.19
C LEU A 260 -10.77 6.91 4.87
N LYS A 261 -11.49 6.52 5.91
CA LYS A 261 -12.86 5.98 5.80
C LYS A 261 -13.66 6.30 7.06
N ASN A 262 -14.85 6.90 6.89
CA ASN A 262 -15.77 7.19 8.00
C ASN A 262 -15.09 7.96 9.16
N ASN A 263 -14.34 9.01 8.84
CA ASN A 263 -13.54 9.79 9.80
C ASN A 263 -12.44 9.01 10.56
N MET A 264 -12.11 7.80 10.13
CA MET A 264 -11.04 7.00 10.68
C MET A 264 -9.87 6.92 9.69
N LEU A 265 -8.66 6.82 10.22
CA LEU A 265 -7.45 6.50 9.45
C LEU A 265 -7.16 5.01 9.60
N TYR A 266 -7.09 4.31 8.49
CA TYR A 266 -6.64 2.92 8.41
C TYR A 266 -5.27 2.88 7.75
N PHE A 267 -4.32 2.18 8.32
CA PHE A 267 -3.00 2.05 7.73
C PHE A 267 -2.32 0.74 8.10
N ALA A 268 -1.52 0.23 7.19
CA ALA A 268 -0.67 -0.90 7.48
C ALA A 268 0.57 -0.44 8.27
N VAL A 269 0.97 -1.25 9.23
CA VAL A 269 2.27 -1.22 9.89
C VAL A 269 3.01 -2.45 9.38
N ILE A 270 4.06 -2.27 8.58
CA ILE A 270 4.75 -3.41 7.93
C ILE A 270 5.55 -4.26 8.89
N VAL A 271 6.15 -3.61 9.89
CA VAL A 271 6.81 -4.28 11.02
C VAL A 271 6.66 -3.42 12.28
N THR A 272 6.76 -4.05 13.44
CA THR A 272 6.85 -3.37 14.74
C THR A 272 8.23 -3.59 15.32
N LYS A 273 8.93 -2.51 15.75
CA LYS A 273 10.21 -2.49 16.47
C LYS A 273 11.41 -3.14 15.76
N ASP A 274 11.23 -4.26 15.06
CA ASP A 274 12.34 -5.07 14.56
C ASP A 274 12.05 -5.58 13.15
N TRP A 275 12.77 -5.07 12.16
CA TRP A 275 12.64 -5.45 10.75
C TRP A 275 12.83 -6.96 10.48
N GLY A 276 13.44 -7.69 11.41
CA GLY A 276 13.63 -9.13 11.28
C GLY A 276 12.42 -9.99 11.66
N LYS A 277 11.36 -9.42 12.23
CA LYS A 277 10.24 -10.20 12.80
C LYS A 277 9.03 -10.36 11.94
N TYR A 278 8.79 -9.49 10.96
CA TYR A 278 7.63 -9.52 10.05
C TYR A 278 6.29 -9.62 10.80
N ASP A 279 6.12 -8.82 11.85
CA ASP A 279 4.96 -8.80 12.73
C ASP A 279 4.01 -7.64 12.39
N GLY A 280 3.75 -7.44 11.10
CA GLY A 280 2.89 -6.39 10.59
C GLY A 280 1.46 -6.46 11.14
N MET A 281 0.79 -5.31 11.17
CA MET A 281 -0.60 -5.19 11.61
C MET A 281 -1.37 -4.15 10.80
N LEU A 282 -2.69 -4.20 10.88
CA LEU A 282 -3.58 -3.12 10.49
C LEU A 282 -3.85 -2.25 11.72
N ALA A 283 -3.55 -0.97 11.64
CA ALA A 283 -3.84 0.00 12.68
C ALA A 283 -4.96 0.95 12.26
N VAL A 284 -5.69 1.47 13.24
CA VAL A 284 -6.80 2.40 13.04
C VAL A 284 -6.68 3.54 14.04
N LEU A 285 -6.76 4.78 13.59
CA LEU A 285 -6.83 5.97 14.44
C LEU A 285 -8.14 6.73 14.23
N ASN A 286 -8.72 7.19 15.33
CA ASN A 286 -9.90 8.06 15.32
C ASN A 286 -9.53 9.53 14.97
N THR A 287 -10.49 10.43 15.07
CA THR A 287 -10.28 11.86 14.78
C THR A 287 -9.38 12.58 15.80
N LYS A 288 -9.15 11.98 16.96
CA LYS A 288 -8.21 12.47 17.99
C LYS A 288 -6.80 11.89 17.81
N ASN A 289 -6.59 11.05 16.77
CA ASN A 289 -5.35 10.33 16.53
C ASN A 289 -5.00 9.32 17.66
N GLU A 290 -6.05 8.71 18.24
CA GLU A 290 -5.98 7.67 19.28
C GLU A 290 -6.36 6.30 18.70
#